data_b2be0867e598bc2a477a6cb3197b48e7
#
_entry.id   b2be0867e598bc2a477a6cb3197b48e7
#
_cell.length_a   1.000
_cell.length_b   1.000
_cell.length_c   1.000
_cell.angle_alpha   90.00
_cell.angle_beta   90.00
_cell.angle_gamma   90.00
#
_symmetry.space_group_name_H-M   'P 1'
#
loop_
_entity.id
_entity.type
_entity.pdbx_description
1 polymer ?
#
loop_
_entity_poly.entity_id
_entity_poly.type
_entity_poly.pdbx_seq_one_letter_code
_entity_poly.pdbx_strand_id
1 'polypeptide(L)'
;LVAFHSAQMLSQKVIVVGSSGELRSSILNAKPGVKILLKPGEYEGGLFFQNVKGEPNNPIVISASDPTKPPVIKGGGECLHFSEVAYLEIHNLVLVDARYNGLNIDDGGSFDTPSHHIVLKNLQVRDIGPTGNCDGIKLSGVMNFRVENCTIERWGDGGQGIDMVGCHDGIISNCTLRFEDDKGFGIQAKGGSSNIRIVRCRLEHAGSRAIQLGGSTGLQFFRPPLKAGQEHAEARNLTVEGCTIIGSTGAIAFVGVDGAIVRFNTTYRPKRWAIRILQETREEGFVPCRNGVFTDNLIVFRSDEWAEGGVNIGPFTAPQTFTFARNWWFCLDKPEQSRPNLPVPEKDGVYGIDPRLRDPEKGDLSVLPESPARKVGAHAFVEAKRDK
;
A
#
# COMPACT_ATOMS: atom_id res chain seq x y z
N LEU A 1 -35.40 29.20 -26.02
CA LEU A 1 -34.17 29.82 -25.52
C LEU A 1 -33.60 28.89 -24.44
N VAL A 2 -32.61 28.07 -24.84
CA VAL A 2 -31.84 27.22 -23.94
C VAL A 2 -30.69 28.07 -23.43
N ALA A 3 -30.70 28.41 -22.16
CA ALA A 3 -29.60 29.13 -21.53
C ALA A 3 -28.40 28.16 -21.36
N PHE A 4 -27.36 28.33 -22.15
CA PHE A 4 -26.07 27.72 -21.89
C PHE A 4 -25.46 28.35 -20.63
N HIS A 5 -25.48 27.63 -19.53
CA HIS A 5 -24.62 27.96 -18.37
C HIS A 5 -23.19 27.62 -18.78
N SER A 6 -22.42 28.64 -19.14
CA SER A 6 -20.99 28.55 -19.23
C SER A 6 -20.46 28.38 -17.81
N ALA A 7 -19.99 27.17 -17.49
CA ALA A 7 -19.21 26.96 -16.28
C ALA A 7 -17.94 27.86 -16.40
N GLN A 8 -17.93 28.98 -15.69
CA GLN A 8 -16.74 29.77 -15.50
C GLN A 8 -15.70 28.88 -14.82
N MET A 9 -14.67 28.50 -15.59
CA MET A 9 -13.45 27.96 -14.98
C MET A 9 -12.88 29.05 -14.09
N LEU A 10 -13.14 28.96 -12.78
CA LEU A 10 -12.49 29.84 -11.79
C LEU A 10 -10.98 29.63 -11.95
N SER A 11 -10.26 30.71 -12.24
CA SER A 11 -8.80 30.67 -12.40
C SER A 11 -8.22 30.16 -11.06
N GLN A 12 -7.58 29.01 -11.10
CA GLN A 12 -6.97 28.39 -9.92
C GLN A 12 -5.94 29.36 -9.32
N LYS A 13 -6.15 29.77 -8.07
CA LYS A 13 -5.22 30.68 -7.39
C LYS A 13 -3.92 29.95 -7.10
N VAL A 14 -2.82 30.44 -7.65
CA VAL A 14 -1.47 29.88 -7.42
C VAL A 14 -0.73 30.75 -6.41
N ILE A 15 -0.15 30.12 -5.39
CA ILE A 15 0.73 30.72 -4.38
C ILE A 15 2.08 30.02 -4.47
N VAL A 16 3.15 30.77 -4.69
CA VAL A 16 4.51 30.24 -4.72
C VAL A 16 5.19 30.57 -3.39
N VAL A 17 5.74 29.55 -2.73
CA VAL A 17 6.40 29.69 -1.42
C VAL A 17 7.88 29.29 -1.51
N GLY A 18 8.73 29.96 -0.73
CA GLY A 18 10.17 29.74 -0.70
C GLY A 18 10.74 29.53 0.71
N SER A 19 9.87 29.46 1.74
CA SER A 19 10.28 29.22 3.13
C SER A 19 9.25 28.40 3.88
N SER A 20 9.66 27.78 5.01
CA SER A 20 8.79 27.00 5.90
C SER A 20 7.67 27.85 6.50
N GLY A 21 7.95 29.11 6.83
CA GLY A 21 6.94 30.05 7.34
C GLY A 21 5.88 30.40 6.31
N GLU A 22 6.29 30.67 5.05
CA GLU A 22 5.35 30.90 3.95
C GLU A 22 4.50 29.66 3.64
N LEU A 23 5.11 28.47 3.65
CA LEU A 23 4.39 27.20 3.46
C LEU A 23 3.32 27.02 4.53
N ARG A 24 3.69 27.16 5.81
CA ARG A 24 2.77 27.03 6.94
C ARG A 24 1.60 28.03 6.83
N SER A 25 1.91 29.29 6.58
CA SER A 25 0.89 30.34 6.45
C SER A 25 -0.04 30.07 5.26
N SER A 26 0.51 29.64 4.13
CA SER A 26 -0.26 29.38 2.91
C SER A 26 -1.23 28.20 3.09
N ILE A 27 -0.81 27.11 3.76
CA ILE A 27 -1.69 25.97 4.03
C ILE A 27 -2.79 26.33 5.02
N LEU A 28 -2.46 27.03 6.12
CA LEU A 28 -3.43 27.48 7.13
C LEU A 28 -4.54 28.37 6.56
N ASN A 29 -4.21 29.17 5.54
CA ASN A 29 -5.15 30.10 4.90
C ASN A 29 -5.68 29.58 3.55
N ALA A 30 -5.39 28.32 3.20
CA ALA A 30 -5.81 27.77 1.92
C ALA A 30 -7.34 27.73 1.80
N LYS A 31 -7.83 28.09 0.61
CA LYS A 31 -9.25 28.00 0.22
C LYS A 31 -9.37 26.96 -0.88
N PRO A 32 -10.56 26.37 -1.10
CA PRO A 32 -10.78 25.47 -2.22
C PRO A 32 -10.26 26.04 -3.54
N GLY A 33 -9.59 25.18 -4.33
CA GLY A 33 -9.00 25.53 -5.62
C GLY A 33 -7.63 26.22 -5.55
N VAL A 34 -7.05 26.43 -4.36
CA VAL A 34 -5.69 26.99 -4.23
C VAL A 34 -4.64 25.95 -4.56
N LYS A 35 -3.62 26.35 -5.34
CA LYS A 35 -2.42 25.59 -5.60
C LYS A 35 -1.20 26.25 -4.95
N ILE A 36 -0.60 25.58 -3.97
CA ILE A 36 0.59 26.01 -3.25
C ILE A 36 1.80 25.32 -3.88
N LEU A 37 2.71 26.11 -4.47
CA LEU A 37 3.89 25.63 -5.16
C LEU A 37 5.15 25.95 -4.35
N LEU A 38 5.86 24.91 -3.92
CA LEU A 38 7.11 25.04 -3.18
C LEU A 38 8.27 25.20 -4.16
N LYS A 39 9.08 26.24 -3.97
CA LYS A 39 10.37 26.38 -4.68
C LYS A 39 11.31 25.25 -4.27
N PRO A 40 12.27 24.86 -5.14
CA PRO A 40 13.34 23.95 -4.75
C PRO A 40 14.06 24.47 -3.51
N GLY A 41 14.37 23.58 -2.57
CA GLY A 41 15.02 23.92 -1.31
C GLY A 41 14.61 22.99 -0.18
N GLU A 42 15.11 23.28 1.02
CA GLU A 42 14.82 22.53 2.23
C GLU A 42 13.82 23.32 3.10
N TYR A 43 12.81 22.61 3.61
CA TYR A 43 11.76 23.13 4.48
C TYR A 43 11.76 22.34 5.79
N GLU A 44 11.50 23.02 6.89
CA GLU A 44 11.38 22.37 8.20
C GLU A 44 10.09 21.53 8.26
N GLY A 45 10.22 20.28 8.74
CA GLY A 45 9.11 19.40 9.06
C GLY A 45 8.45 19.75 10.40
N GLY A 46 7.65 18.81 10.93
CA GLY A 46 6.86 19.08 12.14
C GLY A 46 5.62 19.94 11.85
N LEU A 47 5.14 19.87 10.62
CA LEU A 47 4.01 20.69 10.17
C LEU A 47 2.69 19.94 10.40
N PHE A 48 1.88 20.43 11.32
CA PHE A 48 0.54 19.92 11.61
C PHE A 48 -0.53 20.88 11.12
N PHE A 49 -1.54 20.34 10.42
CA PHE A 49 -2.68 21.06 9.87
C PHE A 49 -3.99 20.30 10.12
N GLN A 50 -5.01 20.97 10.57
CA GLN A 50 -6.34 20.40 10.78
C GLN A 50 -7.38 21.17 9.97
N ASN A 51 -8.42 20.47 9.50
CA ASN A 51 -9.53 21.06 8.77
C ASN A 51 -9.16 21.79 7.47
N VAL A 52 -8.08 21.38 6.79
CA VAL A 52 -7.74 21.88 5.46
C VAL A 52 -8.65 21.19 4.44
N LYS A 53 -9.61 21.91 3.89
CA LYS A 53 -10.66 21.34 3.04
C LYS A 53 -10.77 22.05 1.71
N GLY A 54 -10.48 21.31 0.64
CA GLY A 54 -10.88 21.66 -0.72
C GLY A 54 -12.35 21.25 -0.96
N GLU A 55 -12.78 21.28 -2.21
CA GLU A 55 -14.11 20.91 -2.66
C GLU A 55 -14.06 20.02 -3.89
N PRO A 56 -15.12 19.30 -4.26
CA PRO A 56 -15.20 18.59 -5.52
C PRO A 56 -14.83 19.51 -6.70
N ASN A 57 -13.93 19.06 -7.57
CA ASN A 57 -13.37 19.83 -8.70
C ASN A 57 -12.52 21.07 -8.33
N ASN A 58 -12.38 21.38 -7.06
CA ASN A 58 -11.58 22.50 -6.53
C ASN A 58 -10.69 22.01 -5.37
N PRO A 59 -9.83 20.99 -5.56
CA PRO A 59 -8.95 20.52 -4.49
C PRO A 59 -7.95 21.60 -4.08
N ILE A 60 -7.45 21.49 -2.86
CA ILE A 60 -6.24 22.19 -2.44
C ILE A 60 -5.06 21.33 -2.89
N VAL A 61 -4.13 21.92 -3.63
CA VAL A 61 -2.95 21.23 -4.16
C VAL A 61 -1.68 21.78 -3.54
N ILE A 62 -0.85 20.93 -2.97
CA ILE A 62 0.48 21.24 -2.46
C ILE A 62 1.49 20.50 -3.33
N SER A 63 2.37 21.21 -4.03
CA SER A 63 3.27 20.58 -5.00
C SER A 63 4.59 21.34 -5.16
N ALA A 64 5.60 20.67 -5.71
CA ALA A 64 6.80 21.34 -6.20
C ALA A 64 6.46 22.36 -7.29
N SER A 65 7.15 23.49 -7.31
CA SER A 65 7.11 24.44 -8.44
C SER A 65 7.89 23.92 -9.66
N ASP A 66 8.90 23.09 -9.41
CA ASP A 66 9.69 22.36 -10.42
C ASP A 66 9.76 20.88 -10.02
N PRO A 67 8.98 19.99 -10.65
CA PRO A 67 9.00 18.56 -10.33
C PRO A 67 10.35 17.87 -10.57
N THR A 68 11.25 18.47 -11.34
CA THR A 68 12.60 17.93 -11.59
C THR A 68 13.57 18.23 -10.44
N LYS A 69 13.20 19.17 -9.57
CA LYS A 69 13.93 19.58 -8.36
C LYS A 69 12.99 19.63 -7.16
N PRO A 70 12.47 18.49 -6.71
CA PRO A 70 11.46 18.46 -5.66
C PRO A 70 12.00 19.05 -4.36
N PRO A 71 11.22 19.89 -3.67
CA PRO A 71 11.57 20.41 -2.36
C PRO A 71 11.63 19.31 -1.32
N VAL A 72 12.49 19.46 -0.33
CA VAL A 72 12.71 18.52 0.76
C VAL A 72 12.07 19.07 2.03
N ILE A 73 11.11 18.36 2.61
CA ILE A 73 10.57 18.65 3.94
C ILE A 73 11.25 17.69 4.91
N LYS A 74 11.95 18.23 5.89
CA LYS A 74 12.89 17.49 6.72
C LYS A 74 12.63 17.61 8.21
N GLY A 75 12.65 16.46 8.89
CA GLY A 75 12.63 16.39 10.35
C GLY A 75 11.24 16.58 10.96
N GLY A 76 11.23 16.96 12.24
CA GLY A 76 10.02 17.05 13.05
C GLY A 76 9.62 15.71 13.69
N GLY A 77 8.49 15.71 14.36
CA GLY A 77 7.83 14.47 14.77
C GLY A 77 7.38 13.69 13.55
N GLU A 78 6.65 14.34 12.69
CA GLU A 78 6.26 13.93 11.35
C GLU A 78 6.67 15.04 10.38
N CYS A 79 7.06 14.72 9.15
CA CYS A 79 7.35 15.79 8.19
C CYS A 79 6.10 16.62 7.94
N LEU A 80 4.99 15.95 7.63
CA LEU A 80 3.67 16.53 7.42
C LEU A 80 2.61 15.69 8.14
N HIS A 81 1.69 16.35 8.83
CA HIS A 81 0.52 15.75 9.43
C HIS A 81 -0.73 16.55 9.10
N PHE A 82 -1.73 15.88 8.55
CA PHE A 82 -3.03 16.45 8.21
C PHE A 82 -4.14 15.68 8.93
N SER A 83 -5.03 16.40 9.61
CA SER A 83 -6.15 15.81 10.34
C SER A 83 -7.49 16.38 9.85
N GLU A 84 -8.50 15.55 9.67
CA GLU A 84 -9.86 15.94 9.23
C GLU A 84 -9.86 16.77 7.93
N VAL A 85 -9.13 16.30 6.93
CA VAL A 85 -8.93 17.01 5.65
C VAL A 85 -9.74 16.41 4.52
N ALA A 86 -10.06 17.22 3.51
CA ALA A 86 -10.84 16.77 2.36
C ALA A 86 -10.37 17.42 1.06
N TYR A 87 -10.44 16.67 -0.06
CA TYR A 87 -10.04 17.15 -1.39
C TYR A 87 -8.66 17.81 -1.35
N LEU A 88 -7.69 17.07 -0.81
CA LEU A 88 -6.30 17.51 -0.67
C LEU A 88 -5.41 16.65 -1.57
N GLU A 89 -4.56 17.31 -2.33
CA GLU A 89 -3.57 16.65 -3.18
C GLU A 89 -2.15 17.11 -2.80
N ILE A 90 -1.23 16.16 -2.62
CA ILE A 90 0.17 16.41 -2.27
C ILE A 90 1.05 15.73 -3.31
N HIS A 91 1.83 16.53 -4.05
CA HIS A 91 2.58 16.05 -5.19
C HIS A 91 4.06 16.45 -5.19
N ASN A 92 4.94 15.57 -5.70
CA ASN A 92 6.31 15.90 -6.06
C ASN A 92 7.14 16.48 -4.90
N LEU A 93 7.02 15.92 -3.71
CA LEU A 93 7.76 16.31 -2.52
C LEU A 93 8.69 15.18 -2.06
N VAL A 94 9.76 15.55 -1.36
CA VAL A 94 10.65 14.63 -0.64
C VAL A 94 10.44 14.84 0.85
N LEU A 95 10.12 13.78 1.60
CA LEU A 95 9.90 13.79 3.05
C LEU A 95 10.98 12.92 3.70
N VAL A 96 11.78 13.51 4.61
CA VAL A 96 12.95 12.80 5.18
C VAL A 96 13.15 13.11 6.66
N ASP A 97 13.82 12.17 7.35
CA ASP A 97 14.35 12.35 8.71
C ASP A 97 13.27 12.70 9.76
N ALA A 98 12.00 12.32 9.55
CA ALA A 98 10.98 12.44 10.58
C ALA A 98 11.22 11.43 11.71
N ARG A 99 10.92 11.79 12.96
CA ARG A 99 11.12 10.93 14.12
C ARG A 99 10.07 9.83 14.24
N TYR A 100 8.85 10.06 13.76
CA TYR A 100 7.72 9.12 13.82
C TYR A 100 7.26 8.71 12.41
N ASN A 101 6.41 9.51 11.75
CA ASN A 101 5.93 9.17 10.41
C ASN A 101 6.41 10.19 9.37
N GLY A 102 6.64 9.76 8.15
CA GLY A 102 6.98 10.68 7.07
C GLY A 102 5.80 11.60 6.73
N LEU A 103 4.66 10.99 6.42
CA LEU A 103 3.38 11.67 6.21
C LEU A 103 2.31 10.97 7.03
N ASN A 104 1.52 11.72 7.78
CA ASN A 104 0.34 11.24 8.48
C ASN A 104 -0.91 11.95 8.01
N ILE A 105 -1.97 11.20 7.69
CA ILE A 105 -3.30 11.76 7.41
C ILE A 105 -4.32 10.97 8.24
N ASP A 106 -5.11 11.65 9.07
CA ASP A 106 -6.07 11.01 9.94
C ASP A 106 -7.43 11.72 10.01
N ASP A 107 -8.36 11.08 10.72
CA ASP A 107 -9.73 11.54 10.94
C ASP A 107 -9.94 12.28 12.28
N GLY A 108 -8.86 12.73 12.92
CA GLY A 108 -8.91 13.37 14.23
C GLY A 108 -9.32 12.41 15.36
N GLY A 109 -9.27 11.09 15.11
CA GLY A 109 -9.66 10.05 16.06
C GLY A 109 -11.17 9.73 16.06
N SER A 110 -11.93 10.25 15.10
CA SER A 110 -13.39 10.00 14.99
C SER A 110 -13.79 9.48 13.62
N PHE A 111 -14.52 8.37 13.60
CA PHE A 111 -15.13 7.82 12.38
C PHE A 111 -16.15 8.79 11.74
N ASP A 112 -16.72 9.70 12.51
CA ASP A 112 -17.73 10.66 12.02
C ASP A 112 -17.12 11.82 11.21
N THR A 113 -15.79 12.01 11.31
CA THR A 113 -15.04 13.07 10.60
C THR A 113 -13.91 12.50 9.74
N PRO A 114 -14.19 11.57 8.79
CA PRO A 114 -13.14 10.94 7.99
C PRO A 114 -12.41 11.97 7.13
N SER A 115 -11.11 11.82 7.02
CA SER A 115 -10.38 12.46 5.92
C SER A 115 -10.74 11.78 4.60
N HIS A 116 -10.95 12.55 3.52
CA HIS A 116 -11.42 11.94 2.28
C HIS A 116 -11.01 12.68 1.01
N HIS A 117 -11.04 11.95 -0.12
CA HIS A 117 -10.64 12.45 -1.43
C HIS A 117 -9.21 13.00 -1.41
N ILE A 118 -8.30 12.12 -1.02
CA ILE A 118 -6.87 12.44 -0.85
C ILE A 118 -6.08 11.85 -2.01
N VAL A 119 -5.19 12.66 -2.60
CA VAL A 119 -4.26 12.21 -3.63
C VAL A 119 -2.82 12.49 -3.19
N LEU A 120 -2.04 11.42 -3.05
CA LEU A 120 -0.61 11.46 -2.80
C LEU A 120 0.10 10.97 -4.07
N LYS A 121 0.92 11.79 -4.69
CA LYS A 121 1.52 11.46 -5.98
C LYS A 121 2.97 11.88 -6.10
N ASN A 122 3.80 10.98 -6.64
CA ASN A 122 5.22 11.24 -6.89
C ASN A 122 5.98 11.70 -5.62
N LEU A 123 5.62 11.16 -4.47
CA LEU A 123 6.33 11.45 -3.21
C LEU A 123 7.54 10.54 -3.09
N GLN A 124 8.61 11.07 -2.50
CA GLN A 124 9.74 10.29 -2.01
C GLN A 124 9.74 10.41 -0.49
N VAL A 125 9.57 9.29 0.21
CA VAL A 125 9.54 9.26 1.68
C VAL A 125 10.65 8.32 2.14
N ARG A 126 11.59 8.80 2.93
CA ARG A 126 12.73 7.99 3.32
C ARG A 126 13.36 8.40 4.65
N ASP A 127 14.09 7.45 5.24
CA ASP A 127 14.85 7.67 6.47
C ASP A 127 13.93 8.14 7.62
N ILE A 128 12.83 7.41 7.81
CA ILE A 128 11.79 7.74 8.79
C ILE A 128 11.99 6.90 10.03
N GLY A 129 12.17 7.54 11.16
CA GLY A 129 12.39 7.01 12.49
C GLY A 129 13.26 5.74 12.50
N PRO A 130 14.41 5.70 13.13
CA PRO A 130 15.30 4.54 12.99
C PRO A 130 14.70 3.26 13.62
N THR A 131 13.86 3.40 14.63
CA THR A 131 13.31 2.28 15.41
C THR A 131 11.86 2.50 15.78
N GLY A 132 11.14 1.39 16.00
CA GLY A 132 9.77 1.39 16.47
C GLY A 132 8.72 1.49 15.36
N ASN A 133 7.48 1.71 15.77
CA ASN A 133 6.32 1.79 14.87
C ASN A 133 6.26 3.18 14.22
N CYS A 134 7.14 3.40 13.26
CA CYS A 134 7.26 4.65 12.51
C CYS A 134 7.06 4.36 11.02
N ASP A 135 6.02 4.95 10.43
CA ASP A 135 5.58 4.62 9.08
C ASP A 135 6.10 5.62 8.04
N GLY A 136 6.34 5.14 6.84
CA GLY A 136 6.62 6.04 5.72
C GLY A 136 5.43 6.94 5.44
N ILE A 137 4.29 6.35 5.13
CA ILE A 137 2.99 7.00 4.96
C ILE A 137 1.97 6.32 5.88
N LYS A 138 1.39 7.09 6.79
CA LYS A 138 0.34 6.66 7.71
C LYS A 138 -1.00 7.24 7.28
N LEU A 139 -2.00 6.38 7.12
CA LEU A 139 -3.38 6.76 6.85
C LEU A 139 -4.29 6.14 7.92
N SER A 140 -5.11 6.94 8.59
CA SER A 140 -6.03 6.46 9.63
C SER A 140 -7.41 7.08 9.44
N GLY A 141 -8.42 6.26 9.15
CA GLY A 141 -9.78 6.76 8.88
C GLY A 141 -9.87 7.61 7.61
N VAL A 142 -9.18 7.20 6.55
CA VAL A 142 -9.16 7.91 5.26
C VAL A 142 -10.03 7.18 4.25
N MET A 143 -10.90 7.91 3.56
CA MET A 143 -11.81 7.37 2.55
C MET A 143 -11.55 7.99 1.17
N ASN A 144 -11.77 7.22 0.09
CA ASN A 144 -11.60 7.71 -1.29
C ASN A 144 -10.20 8.31 -1.51
N PHE A 145 -9.16 7.50 -1.41
CA PHE A 145 -7.79 7.97 -1.52
C PHE A 145 -7.00 7.27 -2.64
N ARG A 146 -5.94 7.94 -3.09
CA ARG A 146 -4.99 7.42 -4.07
C ARG A 146 -3.56 7.72 -3.62
N VAL A 147 -2.71 6.71 -3.64
CA VAL A 147 -1.27 6.83 -3.45
C VAL A 147 -0.61 6.32 -4.73
N GLU A 148 0.01 7.21 -5.49
CA GLU A 148 0.44 6.92 -6.86
C GLU A 148 1.89 7.30 -7.12
N ASN A 149 2.65 6.42 -7.74
CA ASN A 149 4.03 6.67 -8.17
C ASN A 149 4.95 7.16 -7.03
N CYS A 150 4.72 6.72 -5.80
CA CYS A 150 5.52 7.09 -4.64
C CYS A 150 6.68 6.11 -4.44
N THR A 151 7.79 6.61 -3.94
CA THR A 151 8.94 5.79 -3.51
C THR A 151 9.08 5.92 -2.00
N ILE A 152 9.04 4.81 -1.29
CA ILE A 152 9.16 4.76 0.17
C ILE A 152 10.34 3.86 0.54
N GLU A 153 11.29 4.40 1.31
CA GLU A 153 12.51 3.69 1.66
C GLU A 153 12.89 3.90 3.13
N ARG A 154 13.29 2.85 3.82
CA ARG A 154 13.85 2.92 5.18
C ARG A 154 12.94 3.65 6.17
N TRP A 155 11.84 3.00 6.50
CA TRP A 155 10.95 3.39 7.60
C TRP A 155 11.39 2.74 8.93
N GLY A 156 10.68 2.95 10.02
CA GLY A 156 11.01 2.36 11.33
C GLY A 156 10.98 0.82 11.32
N ASP A 157 11.86 0.18 12.07
CA ASP A 157 12.04 -1.27 12.08
C ASP A 157 10.82 -2.06 12.60
N GLY A 158 9.90 -1.42 13.29
CA GLY A 158 8.59 -1.96 13.69
C GLY A 158 7.41 -1.34 12.93
N GLY A 159 7.68 -0.42 11.99
CA GLY A 159 6.67 0.31 11.22
C GLY A 159 6.36 -0.31 9.85
N GLN A 160 5.62 0.43 9.06
CA GLN A 160 5.21 0.07 7.71
C GLN A 160 5.64 1.12 6.68
N GLY A 161 5.96 0.68 5.46
CA GLY A 161 6.18 1.61 4.36
C GLY A 161 4.92 2.44 4.08
N ILE A 162 3.77 1.77 3.97
CA ILE A 162 2.43 2.38 3.91
C ILE A 162 1.51 1.63 4.88
N ASP A 163 1.02 2.31 5.92
CA ASP A 163 0.07 1.74 6.89
C ASP A 163 -1.30 2.38 6.77
N MET A 164 -2.33 1.55 6.66
CA MET A 164 -3.72 1.97 6.54
C MET A 164 -4.55 1.35 7.67
N VAL A 165 -5.08 2.19 8.56
CA VAL A 165 -5.91 1.77 9.68
C VAL A 165 -7.33 2.32 9.51
N GLY A 166 -8.30 1.42 9.30
CA GLY A 166 -9.69 1.83 9.08
C GLY A 166 -9.88 2.72 7.86
N CYS A 167 -9.19 2.41 6.77
CA CYS A 167 -9.26 3.14 5.51
C CYS A 167 -10.18 2.44 4.51
N HIS A 168 -10.86 3.20 3.65
CA HIS A 168 -11.86 2.66 2.73
C HIS A 168 -11.77 3.26 1.33
N ASP A 169 -12.10 2.44 0.32
CA ASP A 169 -12.23 2.88 -1.07
C ASP A 169 -10.95 3.53 -1.60
N GLY A 170 -9.83 2.82 -1.45
CA GLY A 170 -8.50 3.32 -1.76
C GLY A 170 -7.79 2.58 -2.88
N ILE A 171 -6.81 3.27 -3.48
CA ILE A 171 -5.89 2.70 -4.46
C ILE A 171 -4.45 3.08 -4.13
N ILE A 172 -3.56 2.07 -4.10
CA ILE A 172 -2.12 2.25 -4.07
C ILE A 172 -1.57 1.70 -5.38
N SER A 173 -0.96 2.54 -6.20
CA SER A 173 -0.55 2.13 -7.53
C SER A 173 0.84 2.64 -7.95
N ASN A 174 1.57 1.79 -8.66
CA ASN A 174 2.90 2.11 -9.20
C ASN A 174 3.89 2.64 -8.15
N CYS A 175 3.74 2.23 -6.90
CA CYS A 175 4.65 2.62 -5.83
C CYS A 175 5.82 1.64 -5.74
N THR A 176 6.98 2.16 -5.31
CA THR A 176 8.17 1.35 -5.04
C THR A 176 8.51 1.44 -3.56
N LEU A 177 8.64 0.29 -2.91
CA LEU A 177 9.01 0.20 -1.49
C LEU A 177 10.29 -0.62 -1.34
N ARG A 178 11.26 -0.09 -0.57
CA ARG A 178 12.55 -0.75 -0.31
C ARG A 178 12.96 -0.60 1.14
N PHE A 179 13.37 -1.70 1.76
CA PHE A 179 13.91 -1.67 3.12
C PHE A 179 14.85 -2.87 3.38
N GLU A 180 14.52 -3.70 4.38
CA GLU A 180 15.21 -4.92 4.76
C GLU A 180 14.20 -6.04 5.03
N ASP A 181 14.52 -7.28 4.69
CA ASP A 181 13.57 -8.41 4.70
C ASP A 181 12.97 -8.75 6.08
N ASP A 182 13.60 -8.35 7.15
CA ASP A 182 13.20 -8.63 8.53
C ASP A 182 12.75 -7.40 9.34
N LYS A 183 12.65 -6.23 8.69
CA LYS A 183 12.32 -4.94 9.32
C LYS A 183 10.92 -4.46 8.96
N GLY A 184 10.01 -4.43 9.92
CA GLY A 184 8.65 -3.92 9.72
C GLY A 184 7.88 -4.65 8.62
N PHE A 185 6.92 -3.95 7.98
CA PHE A 185 6.15 -4.46 6.84
C PHE A 185 6.15 -3.46 5.68
N GLY A 186 5.91 -3.93 4.46
CA GLY A 186 5.84 -3.03 3.29
C GLY A 186 4.53 -2.25 3.23
N ILE A 187 3.45 -2.85 2.75
CA ILE A 187 2.12 -2.26 2.67
C ILE A 187 1.16 -3.04 3.56
N GLN A 188 0.42 -2.35 4.42
CA GLN A 188 -0.56 -2.97 5.31
C GLN A 188 -1.90 -2.24 5.29
N ALA A 189 -3.03 -3.01 5.34
CA ALA A 189 -4.38 -2.49 5.50
C ALA A 189 -5.11 -3.28 6.59
N LYS A 190 -5.48 -2.62 7.70
CA LYS A 190 -6.02 -3.24 8.92
C LYS A 190 -7.08 -2.37 9.59
N GLY A 191 -7.55 -2.76 10.78
CA GLY A 191 -8.45 -1.94 11.61
C GLY A 191 -9.82 -1.69 10.99
N GLY A 192 -10.37 -2.67 10.28
CA GLY A 192 -11.63 -2.57 9.57
C GLY A 192 -11.53 -2.03 8.15
N SER A 193 -10.31 -1.83 7.62
CA SER A 193 -10.10 -1.33 6.25
C SER A 193 -10.82 -2.16 5.20
N SER A 194 -11.35 -1.52 4.15
CA SER A 194 -12.07 -2.24 3.08
C SER A 194 -11.97 -1.60 1.70
N ASN A 195 -12.21 -2.41 0.66
CA ASN A 195 -12.26 -1.95 -0.73
C ASN A 195 -10.97 -1.26 -1.19
N ILE A 196 -9.81 -1.80 -0.82
CA ILE A 196 -8.51 -1.23 -1.18
C ILE A 196 -7.85 -2.10 -2.24
N ARG A 197 -7.31 -1.46 -3.27
CA ARG A 197 -6.53 -2.09 -4.33
C ARG A 197 -5.07 -1.68 -4.27
N ILE A 198 -4.17 -2.65 -4.33
CA ILE A 198 -2.73 -2.48 -4.45
C ILE A 198 -2.33 -2.99 -5.84
N VAL A 199 -1.91 -2.09 -6.72
CA VAL A 199 -1.79 -2.36 -8.16
C VAL A 199 -0.42 -1.94 -8.69
N ARG A 200 0.27 -2.83 -9.40
CA ARG A 200 1.55 -2.54 -10.07
C ARG A 200 2.61 -1.92 -9.15
N CYS A 201 2.59 -2.28 -7.88
CA CYS A 201 3.62 -1.87 -6.94
C CYS A 201 4.84 -2.79 -7.02
N ARG A 202 5.99 -2.21 -6.76
CA ARG A 202 7.27 -2.94 -6.69
C ARG A 202 7.77 -2.92 -5.25
N LEU A 203 7.96 -4.08 -4.66
CA LEU A 203 8.39 -4.26 -3.28
C LEU A 203 9.70 -5.04 -3.29
N GLU A 204 10.79 -4.40 -2.88
CA GLU A 204 12.12 -4.98 -2.85
C GLU A 204 12.62 -5.05 -1.40
N HIS A 205 12.73 -6.26 -0.86
CA HIS A 205 13.08 -6.46 0.55
C HIS A 205 12.21 -5.59 1.49
N ALA A 206 10.93 -5.45 1.16
CA ALA A 206 10.04 -4.49 1.80
C ALA A 206 9.45 -5.04 3.11
N GLY A 207 10.33 -5.26 4.07
CA GLY A 207 9.98 -5.72 5.41
C GLY A 207 9.81 -7.24 5.54
N SER A 208 9.51 -7.69 6.72
CA SER A 208 9.27 -9.10 7.03
C SER A 208 8.01 -9.66 6.36
N ARG A 209 7.06 -8.80 6.00
CA ARG A 209 5.88 -9.10 5.18
C ARG A 209 5.75 -8.00 4.13
N ALA A 210 6.00 -8.33 2.87
CA ALA A 210 5.97 -7.30 1.82
C ALA A 210 4.57 -6.68 1.69
N ILE A 211 3.52 -7.49 1.63
CA ILE A 211 2.13 -7.03 1.66
C ILE A 211 1.35 -7.80 2.73
N GLN A 212 0.76 -7.08 3.66
CA GLN A 212 -0.09 -7.64 4.71
C GLN A 212 -1.54 -7.17 4.57
N LEU A 213 -2.41 -8.12 4.31
CA LEU A 213 -3.85 -7.94 4.16
C LEU A 213 -4.53 -8.23 5.50
N GLY A 214 -4.87 -7.18 6.24
CA GLY A 214 -5.30 -7.24 7.62
C GLY A 214 -4.17 -6.98 8.61
N GLY A 215 -4.26 -7.55 9.81
CA GLY A 215 -3.23 -7.37 10.82
C GLY A 215 -3.68 -7.64 12.25
N SER A 216 -3.14 -6.83 13.15
CA SER A 216 -3.53 -6.73 14.54
C SER A 216 -3.68 -5.27 14.89
N THR A 217 -4.88 -4.89 15.29
CA THR A 217 -5.25 -3.50 15.58
C THR A 217 -5.86 -3.40 16.97
N GLY A 218 -5.47 -2.39 17.74
CA GLY A 218 -6.17 -2.08 19.00
C GLY A 218 -7.65 -1.81 18.71
N LEU A 219 -8.56 -2.42 19.50
CA LEU A 219 -10.00 -2.45 19.21
C LEU A 219 -10.62 -1.04 19.09
N GLN A 220 -10.07 -0.07 19.81
CA GLN A 220 -10.50 1.34 19.77
C GLN A 220 -10.18 2.06 18.45
N PHE A 221 -9.30 1.47 17.62
CA PHE A 221 -8.89 2.08 16.34
C PHE A 221 -9.62 1.53 15.13
N PHE A 222 -10.58 0.62 15.34
CA PHE A 222 -11.40 0.11 14.23
C PHE A 222 -12.30 1.20 13.66
N ARG A 223 -12.38 1.22 12.32
CA ARG A 223 -13.31 2.07 11.59
C ARG A 223 -14.02 1.24 10.51
N PRO A 224 -15.35 1.18 10.57
CA PRO A 224 -16.22 1.72 11.62
C PRO A 224 -15.92 1.09 13.00
N PRO A 225 -16.30 1.76 14.10
CA PRO A 225 -16.16 1.21 15.44
C PRO A 225 -16.87 -0.14 15.57
N LEU A 226 -16.27 -1.04 16.35
CA LEU A 226 -16.82 -2.38 16.58
C LEU A 226 -18.18 -2.30 17.27
N LYS A 227 -19.12 -3.16 16.86
CA LYS A 227 -20.47 -3.24 17.43
C LYS A 227 -20.75 -4.65 17.88
N ALA A 228 -21.24 -4.80 19.11
CA ALA A 228 -21.64 -6.08 19.64
C ALA A 228 -22.68 -6.78 18.74
N GLY A 229 -22.54 -8.09 18.57
CA GLY A 229 -23.44 -8.90 17.74
C GLY A 229 -23.24 -8.77 16.22
N GLN A 230 -22.21 -8.06 15.78
CA GLN A 230 -21.83 -8.00 14.37
C GLN A 230 -20.54 -8.78 14.12
N GLU A 231 -20.37 -9.30 12.90
CA GLU A 231 -19.11 -9.91 12.47
C GLU A 231 -18.08 -8.84 12.09
N HIS A 232 -16.87 -9.00 12.63
CA HIS A 232 -15.74 -8.12 12.39
C HIS A 232 -14.59 -8.85 11.69
N ALA A 233 -13.75 -8.11 10.98
CA ALA A 233 -12.50 -8.57 10.41
C ALA A 233 -11.48 -7.42 10.44
N GLU A 234 -10.19 -7.74 10.44
CA GLU A 234 -9.14 -6.72 10.31
C GLU A 234 -9.22 -5.96 8.99
N ALA A 235 -9.62 -6.65 7.93
CA ALA A 235 -9.91 -6.02 6.65
C ALA A 235 -10.89 -6.86 5.81
N ARG A 236 -11.49 -6.23 4.78
CA ARG A 236 -12.40 -6.90 3.83
C ARG A 236 -12.18 -6.40 2.40
N ASN A 237 -12.44 -7.28 1.41
CA ASN A 237 -12.44 -6.90 -0.01
C ASN A 237 -11.14 -6.19 -0.45
N LEU A 238 -9.99 -6.75 -0.09
CA LEU A 238 -8.69 -6.24 -0.53
C LEU A 238 -8.28 -6.92 -1.83
N THR A 239 -7.59 -6.19 -2.71
CA THR A 239 -7.11 -6.72 -3.97
C THR A 239 -5.65 -6.36 -4.20
N VAL A 240 -4.81 -7.34 -4.58
CA VAL A 240 -3.39 -7.15 -4.95
C VAL A 240 -3.19 -7.68 -6.36
N GLU A 241 -2.83 -6.80 -7.27
CA GLU A 241 -2.75 -7.14 -8.71
C GLU A 241 -1.52 -6.55 -9.38
N GLY A 242 -0.86 -7.35 -10.21
CA GLY A 242 0.24 -6.87 -11.06
C GLY A 242 1.47 -6.39 -10.30
N CYS A 243 1.62 -6.77 -9.04
CA CYS A 243 2.73 -6.37 -8.20
C CYS A 243 3.95 -7.27 -8.40
N THR A 244 5.14 -6.69 -8.24
CA THR A 244 6.42 -7.41 -8.24
C THR A 244 7.00 -7.37 -6.83
N ILE A 245 7.24 -8.55 -6.25
CA ILE A 245 7.76 -8.70 -4.89
C ILE A 245 9.08 -9.46 -4.95
N ILE A 246 10.14 -8.84 -4.45
CA ILE A 246 11.49 -9.41 -4.41
C ILE A 246 11.93 -9.52 -2.94
N GLY A 247 12.38 -10.69 -2.53
CA GLY A 247 12.80 -10.92 -1.16
C GLY A 247 11.64 -10.89 -0.18
N SER A 248 11.84 -10.27 0.98
CA SER A 248 10.99 -10.30 2.18
C SER A 248 10.90 -11.70 2.82
N THR A 249 10.70 -11.76 4.13
CA THR A 249 10.56 -13.04 4.82
C THR A 249 9.27 -13.75 4.39
N GLY A 250 8.17 -13.01 4.24
CA GLY A 250 6.92 -13.47 3.63
C GLY A 250 6.45 -12.50 2.55
N ALA A 251 6.09 -13.00 1.37
CA ALA A 251 5.66 -12.12 0.29
C ALA A 251 4.25 -11.56 0.55
N ILE A 252 3.28 -12.41 0.74
CA ILE A 252 1.88 -12.04 0.99
C ILE A 252 1.40 -12.67 2.30
N ALA A 253 0.82 -11.87 3.17
CA ALA A 253 0.19 -12.34 4.40
C ALA A 253 -1.30 -11.96 4.45
N PHE A 254 -2.17 -12.95 4.55
CA PHE A 254 -3.58 -12.80 4.87
C PHE A 254 -3.71 -12.91 6.40
N VAL A 255 -4.12 -11.84 7.08
CA VAL A 255 -4.11 -11.76 8.54
C VAL A 255 -5.46 -11.25 9.06
N GLY A 256 -6.35 -12.14 9.44
CA GLY A 256 -7.69 -11.78 9.90
C GLY A 256 -8.52 -11.06 8.82
N VAL A 257 -8.22 -11.29 7.55
CA VAL A 257 -8.94 -10.70 6.42
C VAL A 257 -10.07 -11.60 5.95
N ASP A 258 -11.17 -11.01 5.54
CA ASP A 258 -12.32 -11.70 4.94
C ASP A 258 -12.50 -11.25 3.48
N GLY A 259 -12.18 -12.12 2.54
CA GLY A 259 -12.32 -11.84 1.11
C GLY A 259 -11.19 -10.95 0.55
N ALA A 260 -10.02 -11.53 0.31
CA ALA A 260 -8.94 -10.85 -0.39
C ALA A 260 -8.57 -11.59 -1.69
N ILE A 261 -8.28 -10.83 -2.75
CA ILE A 261 -7.90 -11.34 -4.06
C ILE A 261 -6.45 -10.96 -4.34
N VAL A 262 -5.61 -11.97 -4.59
CA VAL A 262 -4.19 -11.80 -4.94
C VAL A 262 -3.96 -12.50 -6.28
N ARG A 263 -3.77 -11.72 -7.33
CA ARG A 263 -3.66 -12.29 -8.68
C ARG A 263 -2.70 -11.53 -9.58
N PHE A 264 -2.13 -12.24 -10.55
CA PHE A 264 -1.18 -11.67 -11.50
C PHE A 264 0.00 -10.95 -10.84
N ASN A 265 0.53 -11.48 -9.74
CA ASN A 265 1.73 -10.93 -9.10
C ASN A 265 2.93 -11.83 -9.39
N THR A 266 4.12 -11.24 -9.41
CA THR A 266 5.37 -11.99 -9.50
C THR A 266 6.10 -11.88 -8.17
N THR A 267 6.38 -13.03 -7.55
CA THR A 267 7.18 -13.14 -6.33
C THR A 267 8.51 -13.83 -6.66
N TYR A 268 9.62 -13.21 -6.28
CA TYR A 268 10.96 -13.73 -6.51
C TYR A 268 11.74 -13.84 -5.21
N ARG A 269 12.15 -15.08 -4.87
CA ARG A 269 12.97 -15.42 -3.72
C ARG A 269 12.46 -14.87 -2.38
N PRO A 270 11.20 -15.18 -1.98
CA PRO A 270 10.77 -14.92 -0.60
C PRO A 270 11.61 -15.81 0.33
N LYS A 271 12.10 -15.26 1.45
CA LYS A 271 13.10 -15.94 2.29
C LYS A 271 12.53 -17.08 3.16
N ARG A 272 11.22 -17.15 3.33
CA ARG A 272 10.57 -18.25 4.07
C ARG A 272 9.24 -18.68 3.48
N TRP A 273 8.37 -17.71 3.15
CA TRP A 273 7.01 -18.03 2.71
C TRP A 273 6.57 -17.15 1.54
N ALA A 274 5.95 -17.76 0.55
CA ALA A 274 5.19 -17.02 -0.46
C ALA A 274 3.87 -16.51 0.13
N ILE A 275 3.23 -17.32 0.99
CA ILE A 275 1.90 -17.06 1.54
C ILE A 275 1.91 -17.33 3.05
N ARG A 276 1.27 -16.44 3.80
CA ARG A 276 0.90 -16.68 5.20
C ARG A 276 -0.60 -16.50 5.38
N ILE A 277 -1.26 -17.36 6.14
CA ILE A 277 -2.69 -17.28 6.52
C ILE A 277 -2.73 -17.29 8.04
N LEU A 278 -3.06 -16.17 8.65
CA LEU A 278 -2.93 -15.94 10.08
C LEU A 278 -4.19 -15.32 10.67
N GLN A 279 -4.37 -15.51 11.98
CA GLN A 279 -5.41 -14.83 12.77
C GLN A 279 -4.76 -14.25 14.01
N GLU A 280 -4.48 -12.96 14.00
CA GLU A 280 -3.83 -12.27 15.12
C GLU A 280 -4.86 -11.66 16.10
N THR A 281 -5.92 -11.02 15.59
CA THR A 281 -7.06 -10.52 16.40
C THR A 281 -8.09 -11.64 16.58
N ARG A 282 -8.39 -11.99 17.85
CA ARG A 282 -9.18 -13.19 18.22
C ARG A 282 -10.33 -12.90 19.18
N GLU A 283 -10.66 -11.65 19.37
CA GLU A 283 -11.74 -11.20 20.23
C GLU A 283 -13.10 -11.64 19.70
N GLU A 284 -14.09 -11.70 20.56
CA GLU A 284 -15.45 -12.10 20.22
C GLU A 284 -16.01 -11.25 19.06
N GLY A 285 -16.67 -11.88 18.13
CA GLY A 285 -17.22 -11.26 16.92
C GLY A 285 -16.25 -11.22 15.73
N PHE A 286 -14.95 -11.51 15.90
CA PHE A 286 -14.03 -11.59 14.78
C PHE A 286 -14.16 -12.90 14.02
N VAL A 287 -14.38 -12.77 12.72
CA VAL A 287 -14.40 -13.94 11.83
C VAL A 287 -12.97 -14.48 11.61
N PRO A 288 -12.79 -15.80 11.42
CA PRO A 288 -11.48 -16.33 11.05
C PRO A 288 -11.01 -15.76 9.71
N CYS A 289 -9.70 -15.65 9.51
CA CYS A 289 -9.12 -15.34 8.22
C CYS A 289 -9.65 -16.32 7.17
N ARG A 290 -10.38 -15.82 6.15
CA ARG A 290 -11.17 -16.65 5.23
C ARG A 290 -11.34 -16.04 3.84
N ASN A 291 -11.85 -16.86 2.91
CA ASN A 291 -12.29 -16.44 1.57
C ASN A 291 -11.18 -15.77 0.72
N GLY A 292 -9.91 -16.14 0.92
CA GLY A 292 -8.81 -15.66 0.11
C GLY A 292 -8.79 -16.32 -1.27
N VAL A 293 -8.45 -15.55 -2.30
CA VAL A 293 -8.26 -16.01 -3.69
C VAL A 293 -6.83 -15.72 -4.11
N PHE A 294 -6.09 -16.74 -4.51
CA PHE A 294 -4.70 -16.63 -4.95
C PHE A 294 -4.56 -17.31 -6.32
N THR A 295 -4.54 -16.50 -7.41
CA THR A 295 -4.62 -17.05 -8.76
C THR A 295 -3.69 -16.33 -9.74
N ASP A 296 -3.27 -17.03 -10.78
CA ASP A 296 -2.53 -16.44 -11.91
C ASP A 296 -1.21 -15.74 -11.50
N ASN A 297 -0.64 -16.10 -10.35
CA ASN A 297 0.62 -15.56 -9.86
C ASN A 297 1.81 -16.37 -10.37
N LEU A 298 2.97 -15.75 -10.45
CA LEU A 298 4.26 -16.39 -10.74
C LEU A 298 5.13 -16.33 -9.48
N ILE A 299 5.50 -17.50 -8.96
CA ILE A 299 6.32 -17.63 -7.76
C ILE A 299 7.61 -18.37 -8.11
N VAL A 300 8.74 -17.69 -7.92
CA VAL A 300 10.08 -18.24 -8.15
C VAL A 300 10.86 -18.19 -6.84
N PHE A 301 11.42 -19.31 -6.41
CA PHE A 301 12.06 -19.46 -5.10
C PHE A 301 13.25 -20.42 -5.15
N ARG A 302 13.93 -20.55 -4.03
CA ARG A 302 14.99 -21.54 -3.81
C ARG A 302 14.60 -22.50 -2.67
N SER A 303 14.99 -23.74 -2.78
CA SER A 303 14.65 -24.76 -1.77
C SER A 303 15.29 -24.47 -0.40
N ASP A 304 16.45 -23.81 -0.38
CA ASP A 304 17.17 -23.45 0.84
C ASP A 304 16.65 -22.17 1.53
N GLU A 305 15.78 -21.39 0.85
CA GLU A 305 15.12 -20.21 1.39
C GLU A 305 13.66 -20.49 1.80
N TRP A 306 13.15 -21.66 1.51
CA TRP A 306 11.74 -22.01 1.62
C TRP A 306 11.42 -22.74 2.92
N ALA A 307 10.45 -22.29 3.69
CA ALA A 307 10.01 -22.94 4.92
C ALA A 307 8.56 -23.45 4.80
N GLU A 308 8.26 -24.56 5.45
CA GLU A 308 6.91 -25.13 5.55
C GLU A 308 6.23 -25.34 4.17
N GLY A 309 7.03 -25.66 3.15
CA GLY A 309 6.52 -25.77 1.77
C GLY A 309 5.98 -24.45 1.23
N GLY A 310 6.56 -23.31 1.67
CA GLY A 310 6.24 -21.96 1.21
C GLY A 310 4.95 -21.36 1.72
N VAL A 311 4.20 -22.07 2.55
CA VAL A 311 2.89 -21.63 3.07
C VAL A 311 2.82 -21.83 4.58
N ASN A 312 2.67 -20.74 5.32
CA ASN A 312 2.51 -20.78 6.76
C ASN A 312 1.05 -20.54 7.15
N ILE A 313 0.45 -21.49 7.84
CA ILE A 313 -0.94 -21.43 8.28
C ILE A 313 -1.00 -21.42 9.80
N GLY A 314 -1.51 -20.33 10.37
CA GLY A 314 -1.70 -20.16 11.80
C GLY A 314 -3.04 -20.77 12.30
N PRO A 315 -3.17 -20.96 13.61
CA PRO A 315 -4.42 -21.39 14.22
C PRO A 315 -5.52 -20.32 14.10
N PHE A 316 -6.78 -20.74 14.30
CA PHE A 316 -7.98 -19.89 14.24
C PHE A 316 -8.24 -19.26 12.88
N THR A 317 -7.75 -19.88 11.80
CA THR A 317 -8.01 -19.52 10.40
C THR A 317 -8.95 -20.50 9.75
N ALA A 318 -9.57 -20.14 8.62
CA ALA A 318 -10.40 -21.02 7.81
C ALA A 318 -9.76 -21.27 6.43
N PRO A 319 -8.58 -21.91 6.36
CA PRO A 319 -7.80 -22.04 5.14
C PRO A 319 -8.52 -22.88 4.06
N GLN A 320 -9.46 -23.75 4.45
CA GLN A 320 -10.30 -24.53 3.53
C GLN A 320 -11.25 -23.66 2.68
N THR A 321 -11.43 -22.38 3.03
CA THR A 321 -12.26 -21.43 2.25
C THR A 321 -11.49 -20.71 1.16
N PHE A 322 -10.16 -20.94 1.10
CA PHE A 322 -9.30 -20.31 0.10
C PHE A 322 -9.43 -20.99 -1.27
N THR A 323 -9.17 -20.22 -2.31
CA THR A 323 -9.12 -20.71 -3.70
C THR A 323 -7.72 -20.47 -4.27
N PHE A 324 -7.12 -21.54 -4.78
CA PHE A 324 -5.85 -21.48 -5.50
C PHE A 324 -6.06 -22.00 -6.92
N ALA A 325 -5.60 -21.24 -7.92
CA ALA A 325 -5.74 -21.67 -9.31
C ALA A 325 -4.71 -21.01 -10.24
N ARG A 326 -4.23 -21.76 -11.20
CA ARG A 326 -3.39 -21.26 -12.31
C ARG A 326 -2.15 -20.48 -11.88
N ASN A 327 -1.61 -20.76 -10.68
CA ASN A 327 -0.33 -20.18 -10.29
C ASN A 327 0.80 -21.01 -10.90
N TRP A 328 1.92 -20.33 -11.08
CA TRP A 328 3.15 -20.91 -11.60
C TRP A 328 4.20 -20.92 -10.51
N TRP A 329 4.66 -22.12 -10.14
CA TRP A 329 5.61 -22.33 -9.05
C TRP A 329 6.90 -22.92 -9.61
N PHE A 330 8.02 -22.26 -9.37
CA PHE A 330 9.31 -22.69 -9.85
C PHE A 330 10.41 -22.58 -8.80
N CYS A 331 10.98 -23.72 -8.42
CA CYS A 331 12.15 -23.81 -7.56
C CYS A 331 13.43 -23.80 -8.41
N LEU A 332 14.24 -22.76 -8.24
CA LEU A 332 15.42 -22.47 -9.08
C LEU A 332 16.49 -23.57 -9.01
N ASP A 333 16.73 -24.10 -7.81
CA ASP A 333 17.81 -25.06 -7.55
C ASP A 333 17.32 -26.52 -7.55
N LYS A 334 16.03 -26.74 -7.39
CA LYS A 334 15.39 -28.07 -7.38
C LYS A 334 14.00 -28.03 -8.00
N PRO A 335 13.90 -28.02 -9.34
CA PRO A 335 12.59 -27.90 -10.02
C PRO A 335 11.56 -28.95 -9.60
N GLU A 336 11.99 -30.16 -9.23
CA GLU A 336 11.12 -31.23 -8.72
C GLU A 336 10.47 -30.91 -7.36
N GLN A 337 10.97 -29.91 -6.62
CA GLN A 337 10.43 -29.45 -5.34
C GLN A 337 9.56 -28.20 -5.48
N SER A 338 9.09 -27.88 -6.68
CA SER A 338 8.33 -26.65 -6.94
C SER A 338 6.91 -26.64 -6.37
N ARG A 339 6.37 -27.77 -5.92
CA ARG A 339 5.01 -27.83 -5.40
C ARG A 339 4.92 -27.26 -3.98
N PRO A 340 4.07 -26.21 -3.74
CA PRO A 340 3.87 -25.66 -2.41
C PRO A 340 2.96 -26.57 -1.55
N ASN A 341 3.01 -26.35 -0.24
CA ASN A 341 2.13 -27.02 0.72
C ASN A 341 0.83 -26.21 0.94
N LEU A 342 -0.05 -26.22 -0.06
CA LEU A 342 -1.32 -25.50 -0.01
C LEU A 342 -2.36 -26.19 0.88
N PRO A 343 -3.26 -25.43 1.56
CA PRO A 343 -4.28 -26.01 2.44
C PRO A 343 -5.41 -26.72 1.70
N VAL A 344 -5.60 -26.43 0.42
CA VAL A 344 -6.59 -27.06 -0.46
C VAL A 344 -5.96 -27.31 -1.83
N PRO A 345 -6.49 -28.26 -2.62
CA PRO A 345 -5.98 -28.51 -3.96
C PRO A 345 -6.03 -27.28 -4.86
N GLU A 346 -4.96 -27.05 -5.61
CA GLU A 346 -4.89 -26.01 -6.61
C GLU A 346 -5.44 -26.49 -7.96
N LYS A 347 -6.28 -25.68 -8.58
CA LYS A 347 -6.80 -25.95 -9.92
C LYS A 347 -5.84 -25.39 -10.99
N ASP A 348 -5.44 -26.24 -11.95
CA ASP A 348 -4.61 -25.86 -13.10
C ASP A 348 -3.27 -25.17 -12.72
N GLY A 349 -2.68 -25.53 -11.56
CA GLY A 349 -1.36 -25.05 -11.13
C GLY A 349 -0.24 -25.67 -11.96
N VAL A 350 0.82 -24.91 -12.22
CA VAL A 350 2.01 -25.35 -12.95
C VAL A 350 3.21 -25.40 -12.01
N TYR A 351 3.96 -26.50 -12.04
CA TYR A 351 5.05 -26.77 -11.11
C TYR A 351 6.30 -27.24 -11.85
N GLY A 352 7.48 -26.70 -11.48
CA GLY A 352 8.78 -27.19 -11.93
C GLY A 352 9.16 -26.87 -13.37
N ILE A 353 8.39 -26.04 -14.05
CA ILE A 353 8.70 -25.58 -15.41
C ILE A 353 9.32 -24.17 -15.31
N ASP A 354 10.52 -24.00 -15.86
CA ASP A 354 11.23 -22.71 -15.85
C ASP A 354 10.40 -21.62 -16.55
N PRO A 355 10.02 -20.54 -15.85
CA PRO A 355 9.26 -19.43 -16.42
C PRO A 355 10.09 -18.56 -17.36
N ARG A 356 11.39 -18.77 -17.49
CA ARG A 356 12.33 -18.00 -18.33
C ARG A 356 12.24 -16.50 -18.06
N LEU A 357 12.57 -16.10 -16.83
CA LEU A 357 12.71 -14.69 -16.46
C LEU A 357 13.82 -14.02 -17.28
N ARG A 358 13.64 -12.76 -17.64
CA ARG A 358 14.55 -12.02 -18.53
C ARG A 358 15.91 -11.73 -17.89
N ASP A 359 15.93 -11.06 -16.73
CA ASP A 359 17.18 -10.74 -16.01
C ASP A 359 16.87 -10.58 -14.49
N PRO A 360 16.57 -11.71 -13.81
CA PRO A 360 16.13 -11.65 -12.42
C PRO A 360 17.21 -11.12 -11.46
N GLU A 361 18.48 -11.30 -11.78
CA GLU A 361 19.60 -10.80 -10.96
C GLU A 361 19.68 -9.26 -10.99
N LYS A 362 19.18 -8.63 -12.03
CA LYS A 362 19.01 -7.17 -12.11
C LYS A 362 17.60 -6.70 -11.77
N GLY A 363 16.76 -7.61 -11.30
CA GLY A 363 15.38 -7.31 -10.89
C GLY A 363 14.39 -7.19 -12.05
N ASP A 364 14.74 -7.55 -13.29
CA ASP A 364 13.78 -7.67 -14.38
C ASP A 364 13.13 -9.06 -14.35
N LEU A 365 11.98 -9.13 -13.69
CA LEU A 365 11.18 -10.33 -13.53
C LEU A 365 10.12 -10.51 -14.63
N SER A 366 10.19 -9.74 -15.72
CA SER A 366 9.42 -10.04 -16.92
C SER A 366 9.92 -11.34 -17.54
N VAL A 367 9.07 -12.00 -18.32
CA VAL A 367 9.46 -13.25 -18.97
C VAL A 367 9.88 -13.02 -20.42
N LEU A 368 10.70 -13.94 -20.93
CA LEU A 368 11.09 -13.91 -22.35
C LEU A 368 9.87 -14.18 -23.27
N PRO A 369 9.88 -13.72 -24.53
CA PRO A 369 8.74 -13.87 -25.44
C PRO A 369 8.27 -15.33 -25.66
N GLU A 370 9.19 -16.28 -25.61
CA GLU A 370 8.92 -17.72 -25.76
C GLU A 370 8.60 -18.43 -24.44
N SER A 371 8.50 -17.69 -23.34
CA SER A 371 8.19 -18.26 -22.02
C SER A 371 6.85 -19.00 -22.00
N PRO A 372 6.77 -20.17 -21.37
CA PRO A 372 5.49 -20.83 -21.13
C PRO A 372 4.62 -20.10 -20.10
N ALA A 373 5.21 -19.21 -19.26
CA ALA A 373 4.53 -18.48 -18.18
C ALA A 373 3.95 -17.12 -18.60
N ARG A 374 3.80 -16.83 -19.91
CA ARG A 374 3.36 -15.52 -20.41
C ARG A 374 1.98 -15.05 -19.94
N LYS A 375 1.15 -15.96 -19.47
CA LYS A 375 -0.25 -15.67 -19.06
C LYS A 375 -0.43 -15.46 -17.55
N VAL A 376 0.66 -15.52 -16.77
CA VAL A 376 0.62 -15.39 -15.30
C VAL A 376 1.68 -14.39 -14.84
N GLY A 377 1.58 -13.92 -13.59
CA GLY A 377 2.53 -12.96 -13.02
C GLY A 377 2.27 -11.51 -13.41
N ALA A 378 3.08 -10.61 -12.87
CA ALA A 378 2.89 -9.16 -12.98
C ALA A 378 2.91 -8.65 -14.44
N HIS A 379 3.73 -9.25 -15.29
CA HIS A 379 3.82 -8.88 -16.71
C HIS A 379 2.55 -9.21 -17.52
N ALA A 380 1.76 -10.18 -17.05
CA ALA A 380 0.50 -10.57 -17.70
C ALA A 380 -0.70 -9.74 -17.24
N PHE A 381 -0.54 -8.90 -16.23
CA PHE A 381 -1.62 -8.10 -15.69
C PHE A 381 -2.05 -6.99 -16.65
N VAL A 382 -3.30 -7.04 -17.07
CA VAL A 382 -3.95 -5.98 -17.84
C VAL A 382 -5.09 -5.41 -16.99
N GLU A 383 -4.97 -4.13 -16.66
CA GLU A 383 -6.04 -3.45 -15.95
C GLU A 383 -7.27 -3.34 -16.84
N ALA A 384 -8.42 -3.81 -16.36
CA ALA A 384 -9.67 -3.65 -17.09
C ALA A 384 -9.92 -2.15 -17.32
N LYS A 385 -10.25 -1.77 -18.56
CA LYS A 385 -10.68 -0.40 -18.84
C LYS A 385 -11.90 -0.13 -17.95
N ARG A 386 -11.79 0.84 -17.05
CA ARG A 386 -12.97 1.36 -16.35
C ARG A 386 -13.78 2.14 -17.41
N ASP A 387 -14.99 1.69 -17.68
CA ASP A 387 -15.96 2.55 -18.37
C ASP A 387 -16.11 3.81 -17.50
N LYS A 388 -15.91 4.96 -18.13
CA LYS A 388 -15.89 6.29 -17.50
C LYS A 388 -17.29 6.72 -17.10
#